data_25fb0971e921232e2acf5d51063fb506
#
_entry.id   25fb0971e921232e2acf5d51063fb506
#
_cell.length_a   1.000
_cell.length_b   1.000
_cell.length_c   1.000
_cell.angle_alpha   90.00
_cell.angle_beta   90.00
_cell.angle_gamma   90.00
#
_symmetry.space_group_name_H-M   'P 1'
#
loop_
_entity.id
_entity.type
_entity.pdbx_description
1 polymer ?
#
loop_
_entity_poly.entity_id
_entity_poly.type
_entity_poly.pdbx_seq_one_letter_code
_entity_poly.pdbx_strand_id
1 'polypeptide(L)'
;MDKQRAVHVYKVLAACLAAALVLGACASTARRVAVPYAISFTADAQVNPDANGRPSPIQITVYELKSASTFKARDYFALQSNPQAALGAELLNTDQIILQPGQTEVIKHAGNVDAGAIGIVASYRDLEDSQWRLTVPLPEAENTNIYKFWQFSPNEQTVQIAVNRSGLAVTGWDRPWWPF
;
A
#
# COMPACT_ATOMS: atom_id res chain seq x y z
N MET A 1 -10.01 60.48 32.22
CA MET A 1 -9.47 59.43 31.30
C MET A 1 -10.50 59.29 30.18
N ASP A 2 -10.15 59.71 28.98
CA ASP A 2 -11.08 60.02 27.91
C ASP A 2 -11.86 58.82 27.37
N LYS A 3 -13.21 58.92 27.31
CA LYS A 3 -14.09 57.94 26.71
C LYS A 3 -13.65 57.55 25.28
N GLN A 4 -13.02 58.48 24.55
CA GLN A 4 -12.48 58.18 23.21
C GLN A 4 -11.31 57.21 23.21
N ARG A 5 -10.39 57.30 24.21
CA ARG A 5 -9.28 56.34 24.33
C ARG A 5 -9.76 54.94 24.65
N ALA A 6 -10.78 54.78 25.51
CA ALA A 6 -11.36 53.50 25.83
C ALA A 6 -12.00 52.86 24.58
N VAL A 7 -12.74 53.62 23.77
CA VAL A 7 -13.37 53.12 22.55
C VAL A 7 -12.31 52.70 21.52
N HIS A 8 -11.20 53.41 21.41
CA HIS A 8 -10.10 52.98 20.51
C HIS A 8 -9.44 51.67 20.95
N VAL A 9 -9.22 51.50 22.26
CA VAL A 9 -8.64 50.26 22.82
C VAL A 9 -9.56 49.06 22.54
N TYR A 10 -10.88 49.21 22.74
CA TYR A 10 -11.84 48.15 22.43
C TYR A 10 -11.88 47.80 20.94
N LYS A 11 -11.79 48.79 20.05
CA LYS A 11 -11.76 48.53 18.59
C LYS A 11 -10.50 47.77 18.17
N VAL A 12 -9.34 48.15 18.72
CA VAL A 12 -8.07 47.45 18.45
C VAL A 12 -8.11 46.03 18.99
N LEU A 13 -8.58 45.83 20.22
CA LEU A 13 -8.74 44.49 20.80
C LEU A 13 -9.69 43.62 20.00
N ALA A 14 -10.84 44.16 19.56
CA ALA A 14 -11.78 43.42 18.71
C ALA A 14 -11.17 43.08 17.35
N ALA A 15 -10.42 43.98 16.73
CA ALA A 15 -9.72 43.74 15.47
C ALA A 15 -8.62 42.67 15.62
N CYS A 16 -7.85 42.70 16.70
CA CYS A 16 -6.84 41.68 17.01
C CYS A 16 -7.49 40.31 17.26
N LEU A 17 -8.62 40.26 17.98
CA LEU A 17 -9.35 39.04 18.22
C LEU A 17 -9.93 38.44 16.93
N ALA A 18 -10.51 39.29 16.07
CA ALA A 18 -11.00 38.91 14.75
C ALA A 18 -9.88 38.39 13.85
N ALA A 19 -8.71 39.06 13.84
CA ALA A 19 -7.55 38.61 13.10
C ALA A 19 -7.01 37.28 13.61
N ALA A 20 -6.97 37.07 14.93
CA ALA A 20 -6.55 35.78 15.54
C ALA A 20 -7.51 34.65 15.19
N LEU A 21 -8.82 34.89 15.12
CA LEU A 21 -9.82 33.90 14.69
C LEU A 21 -9.67 33.53 13.20
N VAL A 22 -9.35 34.50 12.35
CA VAL A 22 -9.13 34.23 10.91
C VAL A 22 -7.82 33.47 10.66
N LEU A 23 -6.77 33.75 11.42
CA LEU A 23 -5.50 33.05 11.36
C LEU A 23 -5.60 31.61 11.89
N GLY A 24 -6.45 31.36 12.89
CA GLY A 24 -6.71 30.02 13.43
C GLY A 24 -7.55 29.14 12.49
N ALA A 25 -8.31 29.71 11.56
CA ALA A 25 -9.12 28.98 10.59
C ALA A 25 -8.31 28.31 9.48
N CYS A 26 -7.01 28.62 9.35
CA CYS A 26 -6.08 27.94 8.45
C CYS A 26 -5.53 26.63 9.01
N ALA A 27 -6.12 26.05 10.07
CA ALA A 27 -5.77 24.71 10.49
C ALA A 27 -6.00 23.76 9.31
N SER A 28 -4.92 23.13 8.86
CA SER A 28 -4.90 22.23 7.71
C SER A 28 -5.99 21.17 7.83
N THR A 29 -7.01 21.23 6.98
CA THR A 29 -8.02 20.18 6.83
C THR A 29 -7.51 19.05 5.91
N ALA A 30 -6.21 19.03 5.61
CA ALA A 30 -5.58 18.00 4.81
C ALA A 30 -5.66 16.66 5.55
N ARG A 31 -6.34 15.69 4.93
CA ARG A 31 -6.42 14.30 5.40
C ARG A 31 -5.61 13.43 4.46
N ARG A 32 -4.74 12.59 5.03
CA ARG A 32 -4.07 11.53 4.27
C ARG A 32 -5.07 10.44 3.92
N VAL A 33 -5.13 10.07 2.66
CA VAL A 33 -5.99 9.00 2.15
C VAL A 33 -5.12 7.97 1.47
N ALA A 34 -5.32 6.71 1.82
CA ALA A 34 -4.63 5.60 1.19
C ALA A 34 -5.02 5.50 -0.29
N VAL A 35 -4.07 5.10 -1.13
CA VAL A 35 -4.33 4.79 -2.53
C VAL A 35 -4.77 3.32 -2.61
N PRO A 36 -5.98 3.01 -3.10
CA PRO A 36 -6.40 1.64 -3.30
C PRO A 36 -5.55 0.98 -4.39
N TYR A 37 -5.30 -0.32 -4.24
CA TYR A 37 -4.53 -1.08 -5.22
C TYR A 37 -5.09 -2.47 -5.42
N ALA A 38 -4.79 -3.04 -6.58
CA ALA A 38 -5.08 -4.42 -6.90
C ALA A 38 -3.79 -5.14 -7.33
N ILE A 39 -3.72 -6.43 -7.07
CA ILE A 39 -2.64 -7.30 -7.49
C ILE A 39 -3.26 -8.41 -8.34
N SER A 40 -2.88 -8.46 -9.61
CA SER A 40 -3.28 -9.52 -10.53
C SER A 40 -2.16 -10.55 -10.63
N PHE A 41 -2.39 -11.74 -10.13
CA PHE A 41 -1.47 -12.87 -10.24
C PHE A 41 -1.89 -13.76 -11.40
N THR A 42 -0.94 -14.07 -12.30
CA THR A 42 -1.15 -15.03 -13.38
C THR A 42 -0.14 -16.16 -13.24
N ALA A 43 -0.62 -17.36 -12.95
CA ALA A 43 0.22 -18.55 -12.84
C ALA A 43 0.51 -19.15 -14.23
N ASP A 44 1.77 -19.48 -14.47
CA ASP A 44 2.17 -20.27 -15.64
C ASP A 44 1.49 -21.67 -15.61
N ALA A 45 1.18 -22.21 -16.79
CA ALA A 45 0.63 -23.56 -16.90
C ALA A 45 1.59 -24.66 -16.37
N GLN A 46 2.89 -24.34 -16.28
CA GLN A 46 3.93 -25.24 -15.76
C GLN A 46 4.46 -24.77 -14.38
N VAL A 47 3.67 -23.98 -13.64
CA VAL A 47 4.06 -23.44 -12.33
C VAL A 47 4.35 -24.53 -11.31
N ASN A 48 5.37 -24.31 -10.45
CA ASN A 48 5.68 -25.10 -9.26
C ASN A 48 5.72 -26.63 -9.51
N PRO A 49 6.51 -27.14 -10.47
CA PRO A 49 6.49 -28.55 -10.84
C PRO A 49 6.93 -29.47 -9.69
N ASP A 50 6.36 -30.66 -9.64
CA ASP A 50 6.83 -31.73 -8.77
C ASP A 50 8.10 -32.40 -9.30
N ALA A 51 8.64 -33.40 -8.58
CA ALA A 51 9.84 -34.13 -8.98
C ALA A 51 9.71 -34.86 -10.33
N ASN A 52 8.48 -35.08 -10.81
CA ASN A 52 8.19 -35.69 -12.11
C ASN A 52 7.93 -34.63 -13.19
N GLY A 53 8.11 -33.35 -12.88
CA GLY A 53 7.87 -32.23 -13.79
C GLY A 53 6.37 -31.87 -13.97
N ARG A 54 5.46 -32.43 -13.18
CA ARG A 54 4.03 -32.12 -13.26
C ARG A 54 3.72 -30.81 -12.56
N PRO A 55 2.99 -29.88 -13.19
CA PRO A 55 2.56 -28.63 -12.57
C PRO A 55 1.77 -28.88 -11.29
N SER A 56 1.95 -28.02 -10.31
CA SER A 56 1.26 -28.14 -9.02
C SER A 56 0.74 -26.79 -8.56
N PRO A 57 -0.32 -26.75 -7.76
CA PRO A 57 -0.78 -25.53 -7.11
C PRO A 57 0.32 -24.87 -6.29
N ILE A 58 0.27 -23.53 -6.21
CA ILE A 58 1.23 -22.75 -5.46
C ILE A 58 0.51 -21.77 -4.53
N GLN A 59 0.95 -21.72 -3.28
CA GLN A 59 0.49 -20.73 -2.32
C GLN A 59 1.26 -19.43 -2.52
N ILE A 60 0.54 -18.33 -2.58
CA ILE A 60 1.08 -16.97 -2.58
C ILE A 60 0.66 -16.29 -1.29
N THR A 61 1.61 -15.71 -0.56
CA THR A 61 1.36 -14.88 0.60
C THR A 61 1.74 -13.45 0.27
N VAL A 62 0.82 -12.52 0.51
CA VAL A 62 0.99 -11.09 0.29
C VAL A 62 1.07 -10.41 1.65
N TYR A 63 2.11 -9.59 1.85
CA TYR A 63 2.35 -8.81 3.05
C TYR A 63 2.24 -7.32 2.72
N GLU A 64 1.31 -6.61 3.32
CA GLU A 64 1.27 -5.15 3.27
C GLU A 64 2.21 -4.60 4.34
N LEU A 65 3.17 -3.77 3.94
CA LEU A 65 4.30 -3.37 4.75
C LEU A 65 4.45 -1.85 4.82
N LYS A 66 4.85 -1.33 5.98
CA LYS A 66 5.30 0.07 6.08
C LYS A 66 6.58 0.30 5.30
N SER A 67 7.50 -0.66 5.36
CA SER A 67 8.80 -0.65 4.67
C SER A 67 9.18 -2.07 4.26
N ALA A 68 9.88 -2.19 3.14
CA ALA A 68 10.35 -3.48 2.65
C ALA A 68 11.69 -3.94 3.27
N SER A 69 12.31 -3.14 4.13
CA SER A 69 13.68 -3.37 4.60
C SER A 69 13.80 -4.67 5.39
N THR A 70 12.98 -4.84 6.42
CA THR A 70 12.96 -6.04 7.26
C THR A 70 12.52 -7.26 6.45
N PHE A 71 11.50 -7.12 5.60
CA PHE A 71 11.04 -8.21 4.73
C PHE A 71 12.14 -8.76 3.82
N LYS A 72 12.95 -7.89 3.23
CA LYS A 72 14.08 -8.29 2.37
C LYS A 72 15.17 -9.03 3.13
N ALA A 73 15.33 -8.77 4.42
CA ALA A 73 16.36 -9.38 5.26
C ALA A 73 15.95 -10.72 5.90
N ARG A 74 14.65 -11.07 5.85
CA ARG A 74 14.14 -12.32 6.45
C ARG A 74 14.23 -13.50 5.48
N ASP A 75 14.45 -14.68 6.04
CA ASP A 75 14.37 -15.94 5.30
C ASP A 75 12.92 -16.38 5.10
N TYR A 76 12.74 -17.35 4.20
CA TYR A 76 11.44 -17.89 3.83
C TYR A 76 10.66 -18.44 5.04
N PHE A 77 11.32 -19.25 5.86
CA PHE A 77 10.66 -19.97 6.96
C PHE A 77 10.19 -19.01 8.04
N ALA A 78 10.97 -17.98 8.36
CA ALA A 78 10.58 -16.93 9.30
C ALA A 78 9.33 -16.18 8.83
N LEU A 79 9.26 -15.85 7.52
CA LEU A 79 8.10 -15.16 6.95
C LEU A 79 6.84 -16.03 6.93
N GLN A 80 6.97 -17.34 6.70
CA GLN A 80 5.83 -18.25 6.58
C GLN A 80 5.33 -18.76 7.94
N SER A 81 6.23 -19.03 8.90
CA SER A 81 5.84 -19.61 10.19
C SER A 81 5.23 -18.60 11.15
N ASN A 82 5.80 -17.40 11.23
CA ASN A 82 5.30 -16.35 12.12
C ASN A 82 5.66 -14.95 11.55
N PRO A 83 4.89 -14.47 10.56
CA PRO A 83 5.15 -13.17 9.92
C PRO A 83 5.11 -12.01 10.90
N GLN A 84 4.24 -12.06 11.92
CA GLN A 84 4.16 -11.02 12.93
C GLN A 84 5.45 -10.92 13.76
N ALA A 85 6.05 -12.05 14.13
CA ALA A 85 7.33 -12.05 14.86
C ALA A 85 8.49 -11.65 13.94
N ALA A 86 8.44 -12.07 12.66
CA ALA A 86 9.48 -11.79 11.69
C ALA A 86 9.54 -10.30 11.27
N LEU A 87 8.38 -9.65 11.11
CA LEU A 87 8.24 -8.31 10.54
C LEU A 87 7.87 -7.25 11.58
N GLY A 88 7.30 -7.67 12.73
CA GLY A 88 6.97 -6.79 13.84
C GLY A 88 6.00 -5.66 13.43
N ALA A 89 6.37 -4.43 13.79
CA ALA A 89 5.56 -3.24 13.53
C ALA A 89 5.53 -2.80 12.04
N GLU A 90 6.36 -3.41 11.19
CA GLU A 90 6.33 -3.14 9.75
C GLU A 90 5.19 -3.88 9.04
N LEU A 91 4.68 -4.97 9.59
CA LEU A 91 3.56 -5.72 9.04
C LEU A 91 2.24 -4.99 9.32
N LEU A 92 1.50 -4.67 8.27
CA LEU A 92 0.17 -4.04 8.34
C LEU A 92 -0.95 -5.03 8.09
N ASN A 93 -0.80 -5.87 7.06
CA ASN A 93 -1.77 -6.90 6.69
C ASN A 93 -1.09 -8.11 6.06
N THR A 94 -1.78 -9.25 6.05
CA THR A 94 -1.35 -10.48 5.38
C THR A 94 -2.54 -11.15 4.71
N ASP A 95 -2.39 -11.49 3.43
CA ASP A 95 -3.36 -12.25 2.66
C ASP A 95 -2.72 -13.49 2.03
N GLN A 96 -3.51 -14.54 1.84
CA GLN A 96 -3.06 -15.78 1.23
C GLN A 96 -4.04 -16.24 0.16
N ILE A 97 -3.50 -16.68 -0.96
CA ILE A 97 -4.24 -17.35 -2.02
C ILE A 97 -3.52 -18.61 -2.48
N ILE A 98 -4.25 -19.50 -3.10
CA ILE A 98 -3.69 -20.69 -3.78
C ILE A 98 -4.05 -20.57 -5.26
N LEU A 99 -3.03 -20.55 -6.11
CA LEU A 99 -3.19 -20.51 -7.57
C LEU A 99 -3.04 -21.92 -8.14
N GLN A 100 -3.98 -22.30 -9.01
CA GLN A 100 -3.84 -23.48 -9.85
C GLN A 100 -2.95 -23.14 -11.07
N PRO A 101 -2.29 -24.14 -11.68
CA PRO A 101 -1.57 -23.93 -12.94
C PRO A 101 -2.47 -23.30 -14.01
N GLY A 102 -1.99 -22.20 -14.62
CA GLY A 102 -2.73 -21.43 -15.62
C GLY A 102 -3.83 -20.51 -15.09
N GLN A 103 -4.03 -20.42 -13.77
CA GLN A 103 -5.05 -19.57 -13.16
C GLN A 103 -4.59 -18.11 -13.08
N THR A 104 -5.56 -17.21 -13.23
CA THR A 104 -5.40 -15.79 -12.88
C THR A 104 -6.31 -15.45 -11.71
N GLU A 105 -5.79 -14.74 -10.71
CA GLU A 105 -6.52 -14.29 -9.54
C GLU A 105 -6.18 -12.83 -9.24
N VAL A 106 -7.17 -12.06 -8.76
CA VAL A 106 -7.00 -10.63 -8.44
C VAL A 106 -7.37 -10.39 -6.99
N ILE A 107 -6.43 -9.83 -6.22
CA ILE A 107 -6.66 -9.37 -4.85
C ILE A 107 -6.78 -7.84 -4.88
N LYS A 108 -7.81 -7.31 -4.21
CA LYS A 108 -8.05 -5.87 -4.10
C LYS A 108 -7.93 -5.40 -2.66
N HIS A 109 -7.27 -4.26 -2.49
CA HIS A 109 -7.06 -3.61 -1.20
C HIS A 109 -7.51 -2.16 -1.25
N ALA A 110 -8.15 -1.71 -0.17
CA ALA A 110 -8.44 -0.28 0.03
C ALA A 110 -7.17 0.54 0.27
N GLY A 111 -6.03 -0.13 0.50
CA GLY A 111 -4.77 0.48 0.91
C GLY A 111 -4.73 0.88 2.38
N ASN A 112 -3.53 1.19 2.84
CA ASN A 112 -3.27 1.73 4.17
C ASN A 112 -2.41 2.98 4.04
N VAL A 113 -2.72 4.02 4.81
CA VAL A 113 -2.00 5.31 4.76
C VAL A 113 -0.53 5.20 5.17
N ASP A 114 -0.18 4.14 5.90
CA ASP A 114 1.18 3.86 6.35
C ASP A 114 1.89 2.81 5.49
N ALA A 115 1.21 2.23 4.49
CA ALA A 115 1.80 1.24 3.60
C ALA A 115 2.74 1.92 2.59
N GLY A 116 3.97 1.42 2.50
CA GLY A 116 4.98 1.86 1.53
C GLY A 116 5.42 0.76 0.57
N ALA A 117 5.09 -0.50 0.84
CA ALA A 117 5.46 -1.62 -0.01
C ALA A 117 4.56 -2.84 0.18
N ILE A 118 4.56 -3.71 -0.82
CA ILE A 118 4.03 -5.07 -0.76
C ILE A 118 5.20 -6.03 -0.82
N GLY A 119 5.25 -6.98 0.12
CA GLY A 119 6.09 -8.16 0.04
C GLY A 119 5.26 -9.33 -0.47
N ILE A 120 5.79 -10.11 -1.39
CA ILE A 120 5.12 -11.29 -1.94
C ILE A 120 6.03 -12.49 -1.78
N VAL A 121 5.50 -13.58 -1.25
CA VAL A 121 6.19 -14.85 -1.10
C VAL A 121 5.39 -15.93 -1.82
N ALA A 122 6.05 -16.66 -2.70
CA ALA A 122 5.51 -17.83 -3.38
C ALA A 122 6.13 -19.11 -2.81
N SER A 123 5.29 -20.07 -2.43
CA SER A 123 5.72 -21.33 -1.80
C SER A 123 6.11 -22.36 -2.87
N TYR A 124 7.23 -22.09 -3.55
CA TYR A 124 7.79 -23.04 -4.51
C TYR A 124 8.30 -24.29 -3.78
N ARG A 125 8.16 -25.45 -4.42
CA ARG A 125 8.71 -26.74 -3.92
C ARG A 125 10.23 -26.71 -3.91
N ASP A 126 10.81 -26.12 -4.93
CA ASP A 126 12.24 -25.87 -5.06
C ASP A 126 12.54 -24.42 -4.68
N LEU A 127 12.85 -24.19 -3.42
CA LEU A 127 13.14 -22.85 -2.91
C LEU A 127 14.54 -22.37 -3.30
N GLU A 128 15.51 -23.30 -3.43
CA GLU A 128 16.92 -22.95 -3.67
C GLU A 128 17.12 -22.38 -5.07
N ASP A 129 16.42 -22.94 -6.08
CA ASP A 129 16.51 -22.52 -7.45
C ASP A 129 15.36 -21.60 -7.89
N SER A 130 14.59 -21.06 -6.92
CA SER A 130 13.45 -20.18 -7.23
C SER A 130 13.62 -18.74 -6.76
N GLN A 131 13.03 -17.82 -7.52
CA GLN A 131 12.79 -16.45 -7.07
C GLN A 131 11.47 -16.40 -6.31
N TRP A 132 11.47 -16.97 -5.10
CA TRP A 132 10.28 -17.12 -4.27
C TRP A 132 9.78 -15.82 -3.64
N ARG A 133 10.59 -14.74 -3.67
CA ARG A 133 10.29 -13.46 -3.04
C ARG A 133 10.31 -12.31 -4.03
N LEU A 134 9.30 -11.43 -3.92
CA LEU A 134 9.20 -10.20 -4.69
C LEU A 134 8.81 -9.04 -3.77
N THR A 135 9.28 -7.84 -4.08
CA THR A 135 8.88 -6.61 -3.39
C THR A 135 8.39 -5.60 -4.40
N VAL A 136 7.24 -5.01 -4.15
CA VAL A 136 6.62 -4.00 -4.99
C VAL A 136 6.41 -2.73 -4.16
N PRO A 137 6.94 -1.57 -4.56
CA PRO A 137 6.66 -0.32 -3.87
C PRO A 137 5.21 0.09 -4.10
N LEU A 138 4.55 0.62 -3.06
CA LEU A 138 3.23 1.22 -3.15
C LEU A 138 3.36 2.74 -3.34
N PRO A 139 2.37 3.38 -3.99
CA PRO A 139 2.30 4.82 -4.04
C PRO A 139 2.07 5.39 -2.63
N GLU A 140 2.64 6.56 -2.37
CA GLU A 140 2.42 7.27 -1.12
C GLU A 140 0.96 7.69 -0.96
N ALA A 141 0.48 7.71 0.29
CA ALA A 141 -0.86 8.20 0.61
C ALA A 141 -1.03 9.65 0.14
N GLU A 142 -2.13 9.94 -0.53
CA GLU A 142 -2.42 11.26 -1.07
C GLU A 142 -2.98 12.19 0.01
N ASN A 143 -2.61 13.48 -0.06
CA ASN A 143 -3.20 14.51 0.77
C ASN A 143 -4.45 15.06 0.09
N THR A 144 -5.61 14.78 0.65
CA THR A 144 -6.87 15.39 0.20
C THR A 144 -7.23 16.59 1.06
N ASN A 145 -7.83 17.61 0.44
CA ASN A 145 -8.33 18.78 1.14
C ASN A 145 -9.84 18.90 0.91
N ILE A 146 -10.60 19.32 1.91
CA ILE A 146 -12.05 19.53 1.83
C ILE A 146 -12.47 20.45 0.68
N TYR A 147 -11.57 21.32 0.22
CA TYR A 147 -11.81 22.22 -0.93
C TYR A 147 -11.66 21.50 -2.29
N LYS A 148 -11.12 20.28 -2.31
CA LYS A 148 -10.99 19.46 -3.53
C LYS A 148 -12.09 18.40 -3.58
N PHE A 149 -13.35 18.86 -3.55
CA PHE A 149 -14.52 17.97 -3.56
C PHE A 149 -14.64 17.08 -4.81
N TRP A 150 -13.84 17.36 -5.85
CA TRP A 150 -13.71 16.52 -7.06
C TRP A 150 -12.65 15.41 -6.94
N GLN A 151 -11.82 15.40 -5.89
CA GLN A 151 -10.87 14.32 -5.60
C GLN A 151 -11.47 13.33 -4.59
N PHE A 152 -12.53 12.62 -5.02
CA PHE A 152 -13.27 11.74 -4.10
C PHE A 152 -12.57 10.42 -3.78
N SER A 153 -11.65 9.94 -4.63
CA SER A 153 -10.83 8.74 -4.37
C SER A 153 -9.60 8.75 -5.27
N PRO A 154 -8.44 8.38 -4.75
CA PRO A 154 -7.30 8.02 -5.59
C PRO A 154 -7.70 6.88 -6.52
N ASN A 155 -7.19 6.89 -7.75
CA ASN A 155 -7.45 5.82 -8.71
C ASN A 155 -6.79 4.52 -8.25
N GLU A 156 -7.52 3.41 -8.30
CA GLU A 156 -6.98 2.06 -8.05
C GLU A 156 -5.83 1.78 -9.03
N GLN A 157 -4.69 1.37 -8.53
CA GLN A 157 -3.56 0.94 -9.34
C GLN A 157 -3.48 -0.58 -9.32
N THR A 158 -3.33 -1.20 -10.48
CA THR A 158 -3.18 -2.65 -10.58
C THR A 158 -1.76 -3.01 -10.96
N VAL A 159 -1.10 -3.82 -10.13
CA VAL A 159 0.17 -4.46 -10.47
C VAL A 159 -0.07 -5.85 -11.03
N GLN A 160 0.57 -6.17 -12.16
CA GLN A 160 0.50 -7.48 -12.78
C GLN A 160 1.74 -8.29 -12.42
N ILE A 161 1.52 -9.50 -11.87
CA ILE A 161 2.57 -10.40 -11.41
C ILE A 161 2.43 -11.74 -12.09
N ALA A 162 3.47 -12.13 -12.81
CA ALA A 162 3.61 -13.48 -13.31
C ALA A 162 4.18 -14.39 -12.22
N VAL A 163 3.53 -15.52 -12.01
CA VAL A 163 4.00 -16.62 -11.17
C VAL A 163 4.50 -17.69 -12.11
N ASN A 164 5.77 -17.60 -12.49
CA ASN A 164 6.39 -18.46 -13.47
C ASN A 164 6.74 -19.84 -12.88
N ARG A 165 7.29 -20.73 -13.70
CA ARG A 165 7.68 -22.09 -13.30
C ARG A 165 8.49 -22.13 -11.99
N SER A 166 9.44 -21.19 -11.81
CA SER A 166 10.37 -21.12 -10.67
C SER A 166 10.63 -19.70 -10.19
N GLY A 167 9.71 -18.75 -10.41
CA GLY A 167 9.94 -17.39 -9.92
C GLY A 167 8.80 -16.41 -10.16
N LEU A 168 8.80 -15.37 -9.33
CA LEU A 168 7.90 -14.24 -9.40
C LEU A 168 8.51 -13.13 -10.27
N ALA A 169 7.70 -12.47 -11.09
CA ALA A 169 8.12 -11.32 -11.87
C ALA A 169 6.98 -10.28 -11.97
N VAL A 170 7.31 -8.99 -11.87
CA VAL A 170 6.39 -7.91 -12.24
C VAL A 170 6.36 -7.81 -13.76
N THR A 171 5.19 -7.95 -14.36
CA THR A 171 5.00 -7.86 -15.82
C THR A 171 4.43 -6.54 -16.27
N GLY A 172 3.77 -5.80 -15.38
CA GLY A 172 3.23 -4.50 -15.72
C GLY A 172 2.55 -3.80 -14.55
N TRP A 173 2.23 -2.53 -14.81
CA TRP A 173 1.38 -1.70 -13.98
C TRP A 173 0.29 -1.11 -14.84
N ASP A 174 -0.96 -1.41 -14.54
CA ASP A 174 -2.07 -0.70 -15.13
C ASP A 174 -2.32 0.56 -14.32
N ARG A 175 -1.81 1.69 -14.81
CA ARG A 175 -2.22 3.00 -14.33
C ARG A 175 -3.43 3.41 -15.13
N PRO A 176 -4.54 3.84 -14.49
CA PRO A 176 -5.58 4.53 -15.25
C PRO A 176 -4.93 5.66 -16.03
N TRP A 177 -5.17 5.72 -17.32
CA TRP A 177 -4.58 6.73 -18.24
C TRP A 177 -5.08 8.17 -18.02
N TRP A 178 -5.97 8.36 -17.06
CA TRP A 178 -6.48 9.67 -16.68
C TRP A 178 -5.52 10.36 -15.72
N PRO A 179 -4.98 11.54 -16.05
CA PRO A 179 -4.04 12.29 -15.24
C PRO A 179 -4.71 13.21 -14.19
N PHE A 180 -5.91 12.87 -13.69
CA PHE A 180 -6.63 13.74 -12.74
C PHE A 180 -7.00 12.99 -11.47
#